data_6caaca81273cf96794de820be5e23268
#
_entry.id   6caaca81273cf96794de820be5e23268
#
_cell.length_a   1.000
_cell.length_b   1.000
_cell.length_c   1.000
_cell.angle_alpha   90.00
_cell.angle_beta   90.00
_cell.angle_gamma   90.00
#
_symmetry.space_group_name_H-M   'P 1'
#
loop_
_entity.id
_entity.type
_entity.pdbx_description
1 polymer ?
#
loop_
_entity_poly.entity_id
_entity_poly.type
_entity_poly.pdbx_seq_one_letter_code
_entity_poly.pdbx_strand_id
1 'polypeptide(L)'
;MKVMNMKEEERIIKNTIKRTKEYDRTLSPYACKTSECQKLRKEESEHEEFDIRWPFEEDIGRILYCKSYQRYTDKTQALSFFQSAHISKRSIHVQWVSRIARQIGKGLNLNLDLIEAAALGHDLGHAPYGHVGERALNEKLQEKGFGYFCHNANSVRNILYLERNGKGYNVSLQVLDAILCHNG
;
A
#
# COMPACT_ATOMS: atom_id res chain seq x y z
N MET A 1 -18.07 14.65 24.79
CA MET A 1 -16.71 14.16 24.44
C MET A 1 -15.72 14.96 25.30
N LYS A 2 -15.00 14.34 26.26
CA LYS A 2 -13.97 15.04 27.04
C LYS A 2 -12.83 15.42 26.11
N VAL A 3 -12.52 16.70 26.00
CA VAL A 3 -11.31 17.18 25.32
C VAL A 3 -10.11 16.64 26.11
N MET A 4 -9.25 15.89 25.43
CA MET A 4 -8.04 15.31 26.02
C MET A 4 -7.10 16.45 26.45
N ASN A 5 -6.44 16.33 27.59
CA ASN A 5 -5.54 17.35 28.10
C ASN A 5 -4.19 17.24 27.35
N MET A 6 -3.56 18.36 26.99
CA MET A 6 -2.25 18.44 26.33
C MET A 6 -1.17 17.53 26.96
N LYS A 7 -1.12 17.42 28.28
CA LYS A 7 -0.20 16.51 28.99
C LYS A 7 -0.49 15.02 28.72
N GLU A 8 -1.73 14.67 28.45
CA GLU A 8 -2.15 13.31 28.15
C GLU A 8 -1.81 12.95 26.71
N GLU A 9 -1.95 13.89 25.79
CA GLU A 9 -1.52 13.78 24.40
C GLU A 9 -0.02 13.57 24.28
N GLU A 10 0.79 14.41 24.92
CA GLU A 10 2.26 14.26 24.97
C GLU A 10 2.68 12.91 25.55
N ARG A 11 1.99 12.42 26.58
CA ARG A 11 2.26 11.10 27.16
C ARG A 11 2.00 9.97 26.17
N ILE A 12 0.90 10.05 25.41
CA ILE A 12 0.55 9.07 24.40
C ILE A 12 1.59 9.05 23.29
N ILE A 13 1.98 10.22 22.76
CA ILE A 13 3.01 10.35 21.72
C ILE A 13 4.35 9.74 22.19
N LYS A 14 4.83 10.11 23.38
CA LYS A 14 6.06 9.55 23.95
C LYS A 14 5.99 8.03 24.09
N ASN A 15 4.85 7.49 24.53
CA ASN A 15 4.65 6.05 24.65
C ASN A 15 4.64 5.38 23.27
N THR A 16 4.02 6.00 22.25
CA THR A 16 4.01 5.47 20.88
C THR A 16 5.42 5.41 20.31
N ILE A 17 6.20 6.48 20.42
CA ILE A 17 7.61 6.51 19.98
C ILE A 17 8.44 5.43 20.69
N LYS A 18 8.24 5.26 22.01
CA LYS A 18 8.94 4.23 22.77
C LYS A 18 8.61 2.82 22.24
N ARG A 19 7.32 2.54 22.03
CA ARG A 19 6.84 1.24 21.50
C ARG A 19 7.36 0.97 20.09
N THR A 20 7.39 1.98 19.22
CA THR A 20 7.98 1.85 17.87
C THR A 20 9.45 1.43 17.94
N LYS A 21 10.24 2.07 18.80
CA LYS A 21 11.65 1.71 19.00
C LYS A 21 11.84 0.32 19.60
N GLU A 22 10.97 -0.09 20.52
CA GLU A 22 10.98 -1.44 21.09
C GLU A 22 10.63 -2.49 20.01
N TYR A 23 9.61 -2.22 19.19
CA TYR A 23 9.24 -3.09 18.06
C TYR A 23 10.38 -3.22 17.06
N ASP A 24 10.99 -2.11 16.62
CA ASP A 24 12.11 -2.12 15.68
C ASP A 24 13.29 -2.97 16.15
N ARG A 25 13.52 -3.08 17.48
CA ARG A 25 14.56 -3.93 18.06
C ARG A 25 14.25 -5.43 17.95
N THR A 26 12.99 -5.80 17.86
CA THR A 26 12.56 -7.20 17.71
C THR A 26 12.64 -7.70 16.28
N LEU A 27 12.76 -6.78 15.32
CA LEU A 27 12.82 -7.11 13.91
C LEU A 27 14.18 -7.70 13.51
N SER A 28 14.16 -8.54 12.48
CA SER A 28 15.37 -9.08 11.84
C SER A 28 16.35 -7.95 11.45
N PRO A 29 17.67 -8.18 11.44
CA PRO A 29 18.65 -7.23 10.92
C PRO A 29 18.42 -6.84 9.46
N TYR A 30 17.75 -7.69 8.69
CA TYR A 30 17.41 -7.46 7.27
C TYR A 30 16.06 -6.76 7.08
N ALA A 31 15.28 -6.56 8.14
CA ALA A 31 13.99 -5.94 8.07
C ALA A 31 14.12 -4.41 8.03
N CYS A 32 13.35 -3.78 7.17
CA CYS A 32 13.17 -2.32 7.22
C CYS A 32 12.51 -1.94 8.55
N LYS A 33 13.14 -1.03 9.29
CA LYS A 33 12.63 -0.54 10.57
C LYS A 33 11.55 0.51 10.36
N THR A 34 10.60 0.59 11.29
CA THR A 34 9.58 1.64 11.26
C THR A 34 10.18 3.03 11.34
N SER A 35 11.26 3.18 12.09
CA SER A 35 12.03 4.43 12.21
C SER A 35 12.79 4.83 10.93
N GLU A 36 12.95 3.92 9.97
CA GLU A 36 13.59 4.16 8.67
C GLU A 36 12.60 4.59 7.58
N CYS A 37 11.32 4.75 7.92
CA CYS A 37 10.29 5.17 6.98
C CYS A 37 10.63 6.54 6.37
N GLN A 38 10.63 6.60 5.04
CA GLN A 38 10.92 7.81 4.29
C GLN A 38 9.71 8.20 3.44
N LYS A 39 9.19 9.39 3.66
CA LYS A 39 8.13 9.97 2.82
C LYS A 39 8.77 10.67 1.61
N LEU A 40 8.15 10.52 0.45
CA LEU A 40 8.64 11.10 -0.81
C LEU A 40 8.51 12.62 -0.83
N ARG A 41 7.48 13.16 -0.20
CA ARG A 41 7.19 14.60 -0.13
C ARG A 41 7.25 15.07 1.32
N LYS A 42 7.78 16.26 1.54
CA LYS A 42 7.56 16.96 2.80
C LYS A 42 6.12 17.48 2.78
N GLU A 43 5.25 16.89 3.54
CA GLU A 43 3.93 17.46 3.81
C GLU A 43 4.11 18.48 4.92
N GLU A 44 3.74 19.73 4.67
CA GLU A 44 3.48 20.70 5.72
C GLU A 44 2.12 20.33 6.32
N SER A 45 2.08 19.34 7.18
CA SER A 45 0.86 19.00 7.90
C SER A 45 0.92 19.64 9.27
N GLU A 46 -0.06 20.49 9.55
CA GLU A 46 -0.33 20.99 10.91
C GLU A 46 -0.61 19.85 11.92
N HIS A 47 -0.65 18.60 11.45
CA HIS A 47 -1.04 17.41 12.22
C HIS A 47 0.10 16.40 12.47
N GLU A 48 1.30 16.60 11.93
CA GLU A 48 2.42 15.66 12.16
C GLU A 48 2.82 15.54 13.64
N GLU A 49 2.59 16.58 14.41
CA GLU A 49 2.94 16.63 15.84
C GLU A 49 2.07 15.71 16.71
N PHE A 50 0.88 15.28 16.21
CA PHE A 50 -0.13 14.53 16.97
C PHE A 50 -0.50 13.16 16.35
N ASP A 51 0.23 12.68 15.34
CA ASP A 51 -0.10 11.38 14.74
C ASP A 51 0.46 10.23 15.61
N ILE A 52 -0.46 9.46 16.20
CA ILE A 52 -0.14 8.27 16.99
C ILE A 52 0.02 7.01 16.14
N ARG A 53 -0.28 7.09 14.85
CA ARG A 53 -0.15 5.97 13.91
C ARG A 53 1.32 5.76 13.56
N TRP A 54 1.70 4.50 13.45
CA TRP A 54 3.01 4.18 12.91
C TRP A 54 3.06 4.49 11.41
N PRO A 55 4.20 4.92 10.87
CA PRO A 55 4.29 5.41 9.48
C PRO A 55 3.78 4.44 8.42
N PHE A 56 4.08 3.14 8.53
CA PHE A 56 3.61 2.14 7.57
C PHE A 56 2.12 1.78 7.80
N GLU A 57 1.63 1.85 9.05
CA GLU A 57 0.21 1.69 9.36
C GLU A 57 -0.61 2.83 8.74
N GLU A 58 -0.08 4.04 8.74
CA GLU A 58 -0.67 5.18 8.03
C GLU A 58 -0.75 4.91 6.52
N ASP A 59 0.29 4.33 5.93
CA ASP A 59 0.30 3.98 4.51
C ASP A 59 -0.73 2.89 4.17
N ILE A 60 -0.96 1.91 5.06
CA ILE A 60 -2.08 0.95 4.93
C ILE A 60 -3.40 1.72 4.83
N GLY A 61 -3.64 2.65 5.73
CA GLY A 61 -4.85 3.49 5.72
C GLY A 61 -5.00 4.26 4.40
N ARG A 62 -3.93 4.91 3.92
CA ARG A 62 -3.94 5.64 2.64
C ARG A 62 -4.29 4.73 1.46
N ILE A 63 -3.75 3.51 1.42
CA ILE A 63 -4.04 2.52 0.37
C ILE A 63 -5.49 2.04 0.46
N LEU A 64 -5.98 1.66 1.65
CA LEU A 64 -7.35 1.18 1.84
C LEU A 64 -8.40 2.22 1.46
N TYR A 65 -8.15 3.50 1.72
CA TYR A 65 -9.08 4.59 1.42
C TYR A 65 -8.97 5.13 0.00
N CYS A 66 -7.99 4.70 -0.81
CA CYS A 66 -7.86 5.18 -2.17
C CYS A 66 -8.97 4.62 -3.08
N LYS A 67 -9.36 5.39 -4.10
CA LYS A 67 -10.39 4.99 -5.07
C LYS A 67 -9.97 3.77 -5.90
N SER A 68 -8.68 3.63 -6.16
CA SER A 68 -8.14 2.48 -6.88
C SER A 68 -8.34 1.19 -6.10
N TYR A 69 -8.23 1.20 -4.77
CA TYR A 69 -8.51 0.06 -3.91
C TYR A 69 -10.01 -0.28 -3.90
N GLN A 70 -10.88 0.73 -3.80
CA GLN A 70 -12.33 0.52 -3.85
C GLN A 70 -12.77 -0.17 -5.15
N ARG A 71 -12.12 0.16 -6.27
CA ARG A 71 -12.37 -0.49 -7.57
C ARG A 71 -12.02 -1.99 -7.61
N TYR A 72 -11.26 -2.52 -6.65
CA TYR A 72 -11.03 -3.97 -6.53
C TYR A 72 -12.34 -4.76 -6.29
N THR A 73 -13.35 -4.14 -5.70
CA THR A 73 -14.64 -4.79 -5.44
C THR A 73 -15.41 -5.10 -6.73
N ASP A 74 -15.15 -4.34 -7.81
CA ASP A 74 -15.82 -4.49 -9.09
C ASP A 74 -15.00 -5.27 -10.12
N LYS A 75 -13.70 -5.49 -9.86
CA LYS A 75 -12.81 -6.26 -10.73
C LYS A 75 -12.80 -7.73 -10.33
N THR A 76 -13.01 -8.61 -11.31
CA THR A 76 -12.81 -10.06 -11.13
C THR A 76 -11.33 -10.42 -11.22
N GLN A 77 -10.93 -11.53 -10.58
CA GLN A 77 -9.54 -11.99 -10.62
C GLN A 77 -9.19 -12.61 -11.98
N ALA A 78 -10.02 -13.51 -12.51
CA ALA A 78 -9.71 -14.27 -13.71
C ALA A 78 -10.81 -14.26 -14.79
N LEU A 79 -12.08 -14.28 -14.41
CA LEU A 79 -13.21 -14.41 -15.33
C LEU A 79 -14.15 -13.21 -15.21
N SER A 80 -14.26 -12.41 -16.28
CA SER A 80 -15.01 -11.15 -16.26
C SER A 80 -16.46 -11.28 -16.72
N PHE A 81 -16.85 -12.40 -17.35
CA PHE A 81 -18.12 -12.52 -18.04
C PHE A 81 -19.23 -13.23 -17.27
N PHE A 82 -18.93 -13.82 -16.12
CA PHE A 82 -19.91 -14.54 -15.33
C PHE A 82 -20.20 -13.84 -14.00
N GLN A 83 -21.46 -13.54 -13.77
CA GLN A 83 -21.93 -13.12 -12.44
C GLN A 83 -22.20 -14.36 -11.58
N SER A 84 -21.20 -14.83 -10.86
CA SER A 84 -21.32 -15.93 -9.92
C SER A 84 -20.68 -15.55 -8.58
N ALA A 85 -21.34 -15.91 -7.50
CA ALA A 85 -20.81 -15.73 -6.15
C ALA A 85 -19.50 -16.52 -5.89
N HIS A 86 -19.18 -17.49 -6.74
CA HIS A 86 -17.97 -18.31 -6.66
C HIS A 86 -16.77 -17.70 -7.38
N ILE A 87 -16.96 -16.58 -8.10
CA ILE A 87 -15.85 -15.90 -8.77
C ILE A 87 -15.15 -14.98 -7.78
N SER A 88 -13.89 -15.26 -7.49
CA SER A 88 -13.07 -14.43 -6.60
C SER A 88 -12.91 -13.03 -7.17
N LYS A 89 -13.28 -12.04 -6.38
CA LYS A 89 -13.01 -10.63 -6.68
C LYS A 89 -11.56 -10.29 -6.34
N ARG A 90 -10.99 -9.31 -7.03
CA ARG A 90 -9.61 -8.86 -6.80
C ARG A 90 -9.41 -8.36 -5.35
N SER A 91 -10.43 -7.77 -4.74
CA SER A 91 -10.39 -7.37 -3.33
C SER A 91 -10.12 -8.54 -2.38
N ILE A 92 -10.67 -9.71 -2.65
CA ILE A 92 -10.43 -10.93 -1.84
C ILE A 92 -9.01 -11.45 -2.08
N HIS A 93 -8.56 -11.43 -3.34
CA HIS A 93 -7.19 -11.84 -3.68
C HIS A 93 -6.14 -11.05 -2.90
N VAL A 94 -6.20 -9.72 -2.93
CA VAL A 94 -5.21 -8.89 -2.23
C VAL A 94 -5.24 -9.10 -0.70
N GLN A 95 -6.40 -9.41 -0.13
CA GLN A 95 -6.52 -9.79 1.28
C GLN A 95 -5.83 -11.12 1.58
N TRP A 96 -5.98 -12.12 0.71
CA TRP A 96 -5.29 -13.41 0.86
C TRP A 96 -3.78 -13.24 0.72
N VAL A 97 -3.32 -12.49 -0.29
CA VAL A 97 -1.90 -12.18 -0.47
C VAL A 97 -1.34 -11.51 0.78
N SER A 98 -2.03 -10.49 1.30
CA SER A 98 -1.63 -9.81 2.53
C SER A 98 -1.55 -10.78 3.71
N ARG A 99 -2.54 -11.64 3.87
CA ARG A 99 -2.56 -12.61 4.97
C ARG A 99 -1.39 -13.58 4.93
N ILE A 100 -1.10 -14.14 3.75
CA ILE A 100 0.01 -15.09 3.55
C ILE A 100 1.35 -14.37 3.74
N ALA A 101 1.52 -13.20 3.13
CA ALA A 101 2.75 -12.41 3.23
C ALA A 101 3.06 -12.04 4.70
N ARG A 102 2.04 -11.64 5.48
CA ARG A 102 2.20 -11.36 6.91
C ARG A 102 2.58 -12.61 7.72
N GLN A 103 2.05 -13.79 7.37
CA GLN A 103 2.44 -15.05 8.05
C GLN A 103 3.92 -15.36 7.81
N ILE A 104 4.39 -15.23 6.58
CA ILE A 104 5.80 -15.40 6.22
C ILE A 104 6.66 -14.35 6.93
N GLY A 105 6.27 -13.08 6.84
CA GLY A 105 6.95 -11.97 7.48
C GLY A 105 7.08 -12.12 8.99
N LYS A 106 6.04 -12.65 9.65
CA LYS A 106 6.07 -12.95 11.08
C LYS A 106 7.10 -14.03 11.41
N GLY A 107 7.17 -15.09 10.59
CA GLY A 107 8.16 -16.16 10.78
C GLY A 107 9.62 -15.68 10.60
N LEU A 108 9.81 -14.63 9.78
CA LEU A 108 11.12 -14.05 9.48
C LEU A 108 11.45 -12.80 10.32
N ASN A 109 10.59 -12.41 11.26
CA ASN A 109 10.69 -11.17 12.04
C ASN A 109 10.84 -9.90 11.17
N LEU A 110 10.06 -9.81 10.09
CA LEU A 110 10.01 -8.65 9.21
C LEU A 110 8.96 -7.63 9.67
N ASN A 111 9.00 -6.42 9.12
CA ASN A 111 8.03 -5.37 9.40
C ASN A 111 6.68 -5.70 8.78
N LEU A 112 5.70 -6.07 9.61
CA LEU A 112 4.41 -6.57 9.16
C LEU A 112 3.53 -5.49 8.54
N ASP A 113 3.67 -4.24 8.96
CA ASP A 113 2.88 -3.14 8.43
C ASP A 113 3.36 -2.73 7.03
N LEU A 114 4.68 -2.72 6.81
CA LEU A 114 5.26 -2.55 5.48
C LEU A 114 4.79 -3.65 4.52
N ILE A 115 4.84 -4.92 4.97
CA ILE A 115 4.39 -6.06 4.17
C ILE A 115 2.91 -5.95 3.82
N GLU A 116 2.07 -5.57 4.78
CA GLU A 116 0.63 -5.39 4.56
C GLU A 116 0.35 -4.27 3.57
N ALA A 117 0.97 -3.11 3.74
CA ALA A 117 0.82 -1.99 2.83
C ALA A 117 1.20 -2.36 1.39
N ALA A 118 2.34 -3.01 1.20
CA ALA A 118 2.80 -3.49 -0.10
C ALA A 118 1.83 -4.51 -0.71
N ALA A 119 1.40 -5.51 0.07
CA ALA A 119 0.48 -6.54 -0.39
C ALA A 119 -0.91 -6.01 -0.75
N LEU A 120 -1.42 -5.00 -0.04
CA LEU A 120 -2.70 -4.38 -0.39
C LEU A 120 -2.59 -3.48 -1.62
N GLY A 121 -1.42 -2.91 -1.85
CA GLY A 121 -1.17 -1.94 -2.93
C GLY A 121 -0.69 -2.52 -4.25
N HIS A 122 -0.19 -3.77 -4.28
CA HIS A 122 0.56 -4.31 -5.42
C HIS A 122 -0.20 -4.27 -6.76
N ASP A 123 -1.49 -4.54 -6.73
CA ASP A 123 -2.35 -4.70 -7.92
C ASP A 123 -3.19 -3.46 -8.27
N LEU A 124 -3.03 -2.31 -7.57
CA LEU A 124 -3.85 -1.10 -7.76
C LEU A 124 -3.90 -0.61 -9.20
N GLY A 125 -2.79 -0.77 -9.92
CA GLY A 125 -2.63 -0.35 -11.30
C GLY A 125 -3.02 -1.35 -12.36
N HIS A 126 -3.59 -2.50 -12.00
CA HIS A 126 -3.90 -3.57 -12.96
C HIS A 126 -4.92 -3.11 -14.02
N ALA A 127 -4.63 -3.44 -15.28
CA ALA A 127 -5.53 -3.19 -16.39
C ALA A 127 -6.85 -3.97 -16.24
N PRO A 128 -7.96 -3.53 -16.88
CA PRO A 128 -9.14 -4.37 -17.05
C PRO A 128 -8.74 -5.72 -17.66
N TYR A 129 -9.37 -6.81 -17.25
CA TYR A 129 -9.09 -8.19 -17.68
C TYR A 129 -7.70 -8.73 -17.26
N GLY A 130 -7.06 -8.12 -16.26
CA GLY A 130 -5.81 -8.60 -15.68
C GLY A 130 -4.65 -8.64 -16.70
N HIS A 131 -3.84 -9.69 -16.64
CA HIS A 131 -2.68 -9.85 -17.54
C HIS A 131 -3.05 -9.98 -19.05
N VAL A 132 -4.25 -10.43 -19.37
CA VAL A 132 -4.71 -10.46 -20.76
C VAL A 132 -4.90 -9.05 -21.29
N GLY A 133 -5.55 -8.19 -20.51
CA GLY A 133 -5.71 -6.78 -20.85
C GLY A 133 -4.39 -6.01 -20.89
N GLU A 134 -3.47 -6.34 -19.99
CA GLU A 134 -2.11 -5.78 -19.97
C GLU A 134 -1.34 -6.12 -21.25
N ARG A 135 -1.39 -7.39 -21.71
CA ARG A 135 -0.77 -7.80 -22.98
C ARG A 135 -1.37 -7.07 -24.18
N ALA A 136 -2.71 -7.03 -24.28
CA ALA A 136 -3.38 -6.34 -25.38
C ALA A 136 -3.07 -4.84 -25.39
N LEU A 137 -2.97 -4.22 -24.22
CA LEU A 137 -2.58 -2.81 -24.09
C LEU A 137 -1.13 -2.61 -24.54
N ASN A 138 -0.22 -3.50 -24.16
CA ASN A 138 1.19 -3.44 -24.58
C ASN A 138 1.36 -3.61 -26.09
N GLU A 139 0.67 -4.54 -26.71
CA GLU A 139 0.66 -4.71 -28.16
C GLU A 139 0.26 -3.40 -28.87
N LYS A 140 -0.81 -2.76 -28.40
CA LYS A 140 -1.28 -1.49 -28.97
C LYS A 140 -0.34 -0.31 -28.73
N LEU A 141 0.33 -0.27 -27.59
CA LEU A 141 1.33 0.77 -27.29
C LEU A 141 2.55 0.61 -28.21
N GLN A 142 3.02 -0.62 -28.41
CA GLN A 142 4.14 -0.90 -29.30
C GLN A 142 3.84 -0.57 -30.76
N GLU A 143 2.66 -0.96 -31.28
CA GLU A 143 2.20 -0.61 -32.62
C GLU A 143 2.24 0.91 -32.88
N LYS A 144 2.03 1.71 -31.83
CA LYS A 144 2.01 3.18 -31.92
C LYS A 144 3.34 3.84 -31.54
N GLY A 145 4.38 3.07 -31.26
CA GLY A 145 5.67 3.61 -30.82
C GLY A 145 5.69 4.22 -29.43
N PHE A 146 4.71 3.94 -28.58
CA PHE A 146 4.71 4.27 -27.17
C PHE A 146 5.42 3.18 -26.35
N GLY A 147 5.86 3.52 -25.14
CA GLY A 147 6.53 2.57 -24.25
C GLY A 147 5.64 1.42 -23.78
N TYR A 148 6.04 0.79 -22.69
CA TYR A 148 5.32 -0.35 -22.12
C TYR A 148 4.38 0.07 -21.01
N PHE A 149 3.23 -0.61 -20.91
CA PHE A 149 2.40 -0.59 -19.73
C PHE A 149 2.83 -1.71 -18.78
N CYS A 150 2.99 -1.38 -17.51
CA CYS A 150 3.35 -2.30 -16.45
C CYS A 150 2.46 -2.01 -15.25
N HIS A 151 1.70 -2.99 -14.77
CA HIS A 151 0.71 -2.76 -13.73
C HIS A 151 1.33 -2.35 -12.39
N ASN A 152 2.53 -2.84 -12.05
CA ASN A 152 3.25 -2.44 -10.86
C ASN A 152 3.66 -0.96 -10.91
N ALA A 153 4.25 -0.49 -12.02
CA ALA A 153 4.56 0.91 -12.25
C ALA A 153 3.28 1.78 -12.24
N ASN A 154 2.19 1.29 -12.84
CA ASN A 154 0.92 1.99 -12.82
C ASN A 154 0.28 2.01 -11.42
N SER A 155 0.52 1.00 -10.56
CA SER A 155 0.11 1.02 -9.15
C SER A 155 0.76 2.19 -8.41
N VAL A 156 2.05 2.35 -8.55
CA VAL A 156 2.81 3.48 -7.97
C VAL A 156 2.32 4.81 -8.56
N ARG A 157 2.11 4.89 -9.87
CA ARG A 157 1.56 6.10 -10.53
C ARG A 157 0.18 6.46 -10.01
N ASN A 158 -0.71 5.49 -9.80
CA ASN A 158 -2.04 5.73 -9.24
C ASN A 158 -1.93 6.36 -7.86
N ILE A 159 -1.11 5.78 -6.97
CA ILE A 159 -0.92 6.29 -5.62
C ILE A 159 -0.34 7.71 -5.64
N LEU A 160 0.70 7.95 -6.43
CA LEU A 160 1.46 9.20 -6.36
C LEU A 160 0.79 10.38 -7.09
N TYR A 161 0.03 10.10 -8.16
CA TYR A 161 -0.39 11.16 -9.08
C TYR A 161 -1.87 11.17 -9.42
N LEU A 162 -2.58 10.04 -9.38
CA LEU A 162 -3.98 10.00 -9.85
C LEU A 162 -4.99 10.10 -8.71
N GLU A 163 -4.67 9.59 -7.54
CA GLU A 163 -5.55 9.66 -6.38
C GLU A 163 -5.74 11.10 -5.88
N ARG A 164 -6.75 11.34 -5.06
CA ARG A 164 -7.07 12.66 -4.49
C ARG A 164 -7.21 13.77 -5.54
N ASN A 165 -7.86 13.46 -6.66
CA ASN A 165 -8.06 14.39 -7.78
C ASN A 165 -6.73 14.93 -8.36
N GLY A 166 -5.74 14.05 -8.53
CA GLY A 166 -4.45 14.37 -9.11
C GLY A 166 -3.38 14.82 -8.11
N LYS A 167 -3.72 14.94 -6.82
CA LYS A 167 -2.72 15.30 -5.78
C LYS A 167 -1.90 14.11 -5.32
N GLY A 168 -2.44 12.90 -5.46
CA GLY A 168 -1.84 11.65 -4.97
C GLY A 168 -1.78 11.55 -3.45
N TYR A 169 -1.28 10.43 -2.98
CA TYR A 169 -0.97 10.18 -1.57
C TYR A 169 0.54 10.21 -1.34
N ASN A 170 0.96 10.61 -0.15
CA ASN A 170 2.36 10.60 0.26
C ASN A 170 2.69 9.30 1.00
N VAL A 171 2.63 8.19 0.27
CA VAL A 171 3.02 6.87 0.75
C VAL A 171 4.54 6.78 0.83
N SER A 172 5.08 6.04 1.79
CA SER A 172 6.52 5.91 2.01
C SER A 172 7.23 5.27 0.82
N LEU A 173 8.49 5.65 0.65
CA LEU A 173 9.35 5.15 -0.43
C LEU A 173 9.47 3.62 -0.39
N GLN A 174 9.60 3.05 0.80
CA GLN A 174 9.73 1.60 1.00
C GLN A 174 8.48 0.83 0.55
N VAL A 175 7.28 1.36 0.83
CA VAL A 175 6.03 0.75 0.36
C VAL A 175 5.90 0.88 -1.16
N LEU A 176 6.26 2.04 -1.72
CA LEU A 176 6.23 2.26 -3.17
C LEU A 176 7.21 1.34 -3.91
N ASP A 177 8.43 1.18 -3.37
CA ASP A 177 9.44 0.27 -3.91
C ASP A 177 8.97 -1.19 -3.86
N ALA A 178 8.43 -1.63 -2.74
CA ALA A 178 7.86 -2.97 -2.60
C ALA A 178 6.70 -3.23 -3.58
N ILE A 179 5.83 -2.23 -3.83
CA ILE A 179 4.78 -2.31 -4.84
C ILE A 179 5.38 -2.36 -6.25
N LEU A 180 6.40 -1.57 -6.53
CA LEU A 180 7.05 -1.52 -7.84
C LEU A 180 7.74 -2.85 -8.18
N CYS A 181 8.39 -3.46 -7.21
CA CYS A 181 9.27 -4.61 -7.40
C CYS A 181 8.61 -5.98 -7.13
N HIS A 182 7.28 -6.05 -6.90
CA HIS A 182 6.62 -7.30 -6.52
C HIS A 182 6.64 -8.40 -7.59
N ASN A 183 6.93 -8.06 -8.83
CA ASN A 183 7.07 -9.02 -9.95
C ASN A 183 8.53 -9.34 -10.32
N GLY A 184 9.50 -8.87 -9.57
CA GLY A 184 10.93 -9.03 -9.82
C GLY A 184 11.54 -7.88 -10.60
#